data_8c45bdfadb5878e7a2f0642d9abe59a8
#
_entry.id   8c45bdfadb5878e7a2f0642d9abe59a8
#
_cell.length_a   1.000
_cell.length_b   1.000
_cell.length_c   1.000
_cell.angle_alpha   90.00
_cell.angle_beta   90.00
_cell.angle_gamma   90.00
#
_symmetry.space_group_name_H-M   'P 1'
#
loop_
_entity.id
_entity.type
_entity.pdbx_description
1 polymer ?
#
loop_
_entity_poly.entity_id
_entity_poly.type
_entity_poly.pdbx_seq_one_letter_code
_entity_poly.pdbx_strand_id
1 'polypeptide(L)'
;GNDEREQTLNQLLVEMDGFDTNEGVIIIAATNRPDVLDPALLRPGRFDRQVVVSNPDIIGREKILKVHVKKIKMAPDVNLRTVARGTPGFSGADLANLVNEAALLAARKNKRIVTLNEFEDAKDKVMMGSERRSMVMTEEEKTLTAYHEAGHAIVTINENAAYPIHKATIIPRGRALGMVMQLPERDELSQTREQLHAQLAIAMG
;
A
#
# COMPACT_ATOMS: atom_id res chain seq x y z
N GLY A 1 14.48 -18.52 -26.48
CA GLY A 1 13.88 -17.50 -25.60
C GLY A 1 14.72 -16.26 -25.36
N ASN A 2 16.05 -16.38 -25.18
CA ASN A 2 16.92 -15.20 -25.00
C ASN A 2 17.17 -14.50 -26.35
N ASP A 3 17.40 -15.23 -27.41
CA ASP A 3 17.68 -14.70 -28.74
C ASP A 3 16.53 -13.85 -29.31
N GLU A 4 15.28 -14.25 -29.09
CA GLU A 4 14.10 -13.48 -29.52
C GLU A 4 13.97 -12.16 -28.76
N ARG A 5 14.28 -12.16 -27.45
CA ARG A 5 14.26 -10.93 -26.62
C ARG A 5 15.33 -9.96 -27.04
N GLU A 6 16.53 -10.47 -27.29
CA GLU A 6 17.67 -9.68 -27.75
C GLU A 6 17.40 -9.09 -29.13
N GLN A 7 16.84 -9.87 -30.04
CA GLN A 7 16.45 -9.41 -31.38
C GLN A 7 15.36 -8.31 -31.30
N THR A 8 14.34 -8.50 -30.45
CA THR A 8 13.28 -7.50 -30.24
C THR A 8 13.85 -6.21 -29.65
N LEU A 9 14.74 -6.31 -28.66
CA LEU A 9 15.40 -5.15 -28.09
C LEU A 9 16.21 -4.39 -29.13
N ASN A 10 17.03 -5.09 -29.92
CA ASN A 10 17.85 -4.47 -30.96
C ASN A 10 17.00 -3.76 -32.02
N GLN A 11 15.88 -4.36 -32.42
CA GLN A 11 14.94 -3.72 -33.33
C GLN A 11 14.32 -2.47 -32.73
N LEU A 12 13.91 -2.50 -31.45
CA LEU A 12 13.39 -1.34 -30.75
C LEU A 12 14.42 -0.20 -30.70
N LEU A 13 15.68 -0.52 -30.40
CA LEU A 13 16.76 0.46 -30.36
C LEU A 13 17.01 1.11 -31.72
N VAL A 14 16.95 0.33 -32.80
CA VAL A 14 17.10 0.86 -34.18
C VAL A 14 15.95 1.80 -34.53
N GLU A 15 14.71 1.42 -34.22
CA GLU A 15 13.54 2.28 -34.46
C GLU A 15 13.61 3.58 -33.64
N MET A 16 14.05 3.51 -32.37
CA MET A 16 14.23 4.70 -31.55
C MET A 16 15.32 5.63 -32.08
N ASP A 17 16.44 5.10 -32.53
CA ASP A 17 17.56 5.87 -33.11
C ASP A 17 17.20 6.46 -34.47
N GLY A 18 16.22 5.87 -35.17
CA GLY A 18 15.70 6.35 -36.46
C GLY A 18 14.65 7.48 -36.34
N PHE A 19 14.17 7.80 -35.12
CA PHE A 19 13.25 8.91 -34.94
C PHE A 19 14.00 10.23 -35.12
N ASP A 20 13.58 10.98 -36.12
CA ASP A 20 14.09 12.32 -36.31
C ASP A 20 13.45 13.27 -35.29
N THR A 21 14.29 14.00 -34.54
CA THR A 21 13.86 14.95 -33.49
C THR A 21 12.91 16.03 -34.00
N ASN A 22 12.77 16.18 -35.30
CA ASN A 22 11.90 17.14 -35.94
C ASN A 22 10.43 16.71 -36.14
N GLU A 23 10.11 15.43 -35.90
CA GLU A 23 8.74 14.92 -36.12
C GLU A 23 7.79 15.18 -34.94
N GLY A 24 8.26 15.71 -33.82
CA GLY A 24 7.42 16.06 -32.68
C GLY A 24 6.83 14.87 -31.92
N VAL A 25 7.38 13.66 -32.13
CA VAL A 25 6.96 12.44 -31.44
C VAL A 25 7.74 12.30 -30.14
N ILE A 26 7.05 12.08 -29.03
CA ILE A 26 7.62 11.81 -27.71
C ILE A 26 7.34 10.36 -27.36
N ILE A 27 8.38 9.60 -27.10
CA ILE A 27 8.27 8.21 -26.65
C ILE A 27 8.27 8.19 -25.11
N ILE A 28 7.28 7.56 -24.52
CA ILE A 28 7.15 7.39 -23.07
C ILE A 28 7.05 5.91 -22.75
N ALA A 29 7.85 5.43 -21.82
CA ALA A 29 7.76 4.09 -21.26
C ALA A 29 7.62 4.15 -19.75
N ALA A 30 6.99 3.15 -19.16
CA ALA A 30 6.87 3.02 -17.71
C ALA A 30 7.21 1.59 -17.28
N THR A 31 7.89 1.47 -16.17
CA THR A 31 8.21 0.20 -15.54
C THR A 31 8.22 0.33 -14.03
N ASN A 32 7.87 -0.73 -13.32
CA ASN A 32 8.06 -0.85 -11.87
C ASN A 32 9.35 -1.63 -11.53
N ARG A 33 10.12 -2.02 -12.54
CA ARG A 33 11.39 -2.73 -12.39
C ARG A 33 12.50 -2.08 -13.23
N PRO A 34 12.99 -0.91 -12.80
CA PRO A 34 14.08 -0.24 -13.51
C PRO A 34 15.39 -1.04 -13.49
N ASP A 35 15.56 -1.92 -12.51
CA ASP A 35 16.71 -2.80 -12.30
C ASP A 35 16.94 -3.83 -13.42
N VAL A 36 15.88 -4.17 -14.18
CA VAL A 36 15.95 -5.16 -15.27
C VAL A 36 16.03 -4.52 -16.66
N LEU A 37 16.04 -3.19 -16.75
CA LEU A 37 16.17 -2.50 -18.03
C LEU A 37 17.59 -2.64 -18.58
N ASP A 38 17.68 -2.88 -19.90
CA ASP A 38 18.98 -2.85 -20.58
C ASP A 38 19.53 -1.42 -20.54
N PRO A 39 20.79 -1.23 -20.10
CA PRO A 39 21.42 0.10 -20.07
C PRO A 39 21.43 0.82 -21.43
N ALA A 40 21.37 0.08 -22.54
CA ALA A 40 21.31 0.64 -23.87
C ALA A 40 20.04 1.48 -24.12
N LEU A 41 18.93 1.15 -23.44
CA LEU A 41 17.69 1.93 -23.50
C LEU A 41 17.80 3.30 -22.82
N LEU A 42 18.70 3.44 -21.86
CA LEU A 42 18.84 4.63 -21.01
C LEU A 42 19.92 5.60 -21.53
N ARG A 43 20.50 5.33 -22.69
CA ARG A 43 21.51 6.20 -23.31
C ARG A 43 20.88 7.49 -23.85
N PRO A 44 21.67 8.60 -23.94
CA PRO A 44 21.22 9.84 -24.56
C PRO A 44 20.63 9.61 -25.96
N GLY A 45 19.52 10.31 -26.25
CA GLY A 45 18.78 10.15 -27.52
C GLY A 45 17.73 9.04 -27.52
N ARG A 46 17.62 8.27 -26.41
CA ARG A 46 16.59 7.25 -26.19
C ARG A 46 15.76 7.65 -24.98
N PHE A 47 15.62 6.78 -23.95
CA PHE A 47 14.98 7.15 -22.68
C PHE A 47 15.97 7.90 -21.77
N ASP A 48 16.36 9.07 -22.17
CA ASP A 48 17.37 9.89 -21.51
C ASP A 48 16.82 10.65 -20.28
N ARG A 49 15.48 10.78 -20.17
CA ARG A 49 14.83 11.38 -19.02
C ARG A 49 14.12 10.32 -18.21
N GLN A 50 14.56 10.16 -16.97
CA GLN A 50 13.97 9.23 -16.02
C GLN A 50 13.23 10.01 -14.94
N VAL A 51 11.97 9.66 -14.71
CA VAL A 51 11.13 10.25 -13.68
C VAL A 51 10.69 9.15 -12.73
N VAL A 52 11.07 9.27 -11.46
CA VAL A 52 10.61 8.36 -10.41
C VAL A 52 9.29 8.88 -9.85
N VAL A 53 8.24 8.05 -9.94
CA VAL A 53 6.94 8.33 -9.34
C VAL A 53 6.89 7.63 -7.98
N SER A 54 7.09 8.38 -6.93
CA SER A 54 7.03 7.88 -5.54
C SER A 54 5.57 7.68 -5.09
N ASN A 55 5.40 6.94 -3.98
CA ASN A 55 4.10 6.88 -3.32
C ASN A 55 3.61 8.27 -2.95
N PRO A 56 2.29 8.54 -3.07
CA PRO A 56 1.74 9.86 -2.84
C PRO A 56 1.77 10.23 -1.35
N ASP A 57 2.00 11.50 -1.06
CA ASP A 57 1.78 12.10 0.25
C ASP A 57 0.28 12.23 0.59
N ILE A 58 -0.05 12.75 1.76
CA ILE A 58 -1.45 12.91 2.22
C ILE A 58 -2.29 13.68 1.19
N ILE A 59 -1.74 14.75 0.61
CA ILE A 59 -2.45 15.60 -0.37
C ILE A 59 -2.66 14.82 -1.67
N GLY A 60 -1.64 14.11 -2.13
CA GLY A 60 -1.70 13.24 -3.29
C GLY A 60 -2.73 12.13 -3.11
N ARG A 61 -2.73 11.46 -1.94
CA ARG A 61 -3.72 10.41 -1.62
C ARG A 61 -5.14 10.94 -1.60
N GLU A 62 -5.38 12.11 -1.02
CA GLU A 62 -6.71 12.75 -1.05
C GLU A 62 -7.17 13.02 -2.50
N LYS A 63 -6.28 13.53 -3.37
CA LYS A 63 -6.61 13.76 -4.79
C LYS A 63 -6.92 12.46 -5.52
N ILE A 64 -6.15 11.41 -5.29
CA ILE A 64 -6.37 10.08 -5.89
C ILE A 64 -7.70 9.50 -5.41
N LEU A 65 -8.00 9.56 -4.12
CA LEU A 65 -9.28 9.12 -3.56
C LEU A 65 -10.45 9.86 -4.21
N LYS A 66 -10.36 11.20 -4.39
CA LYS A 66 -11.39 12.01 -5.08
C LYS A 66 -11.69 11.53 -6.50
N VAL A 67 -10.69 10.97 -7.19
CA VAL A 67 -10.91 10.40 -8.54
C VAL A 67 -11.68 9.09 -8.45
N HIS A 68 -11.28 8.20 -7.55
CA HIS A 68 -11.85 6.85 -7.46
C HIS A 68 -13.26 6.85 -6.87
N VAL A 69 -13.57 7.71 -5.89
CA VAL A 69 -14.90 7.78 -5.26
C VAL A 69 -15.99 8.29 -6.20
N LYS A 70 -15.65 8.90 -7.34
CA LYS A 70 -16.65 9.30 -8.35
C LYS A 70 -17.47 8.14 -8.89
N LYS A 71 -16.98 6.91 -8.75
CA LYS A 71 -17.63 5.69 -9.23
C LYS A 71 -18.57 5.05 -8.21
N ILE A 72 -18.62 5.57 -6.99
CA ILE A 72 -19.43 5.02 -5.89
C ILE A 72 -20.34 6.09 -5.29
N LYS A 73 -21.42 5.66 -4.64
CA LYS A 73 -22.24 6.56 -3.83
C LYS A 73 -21.68 6.63 -2.42
N MET A 74 -21.10 7.76 -2.07
CA MET A 74 -20.49 8.00 -0.77
C MET A 74 -21.39 8.87 0.09
N ALA A 75 -21.41 8.62 1.40
CA ALA A 75 -22.10 9.46 2.35
C ALA A 75 -21.47 10.86 2.41
N PRO A 76 -22.29 11.94 2.53
CA PRO A 76 -21.79 13.31 2.45
C PRO A 76 -20.88 13.72 3.61
N ASP A 77 -20.95 13.01 4.72
CA ASP A 77 -20.13 13.21 5.94
C ASP A 77 -18.75 12.54 5.87
N VAL A 78 -18.46 11.75 4.83
CA VAL A 78 -17.15 11.11 4.66
C VAL A 78 -16.10 12.13 4.24
N ASN A 79 -15.13 12.35 5.13
CA ASN A 79 -14.00 13.22 4.85
C ASN A 79 -12.84 12.42 4.25
N LEU A 80 -12.59 12.59 2.94
CA LEU A 80 -11.51 11.90 2.23
C LEU A 80 -10.11 12.24 2.74
N ARG A 81 -9.94 13.43 3.35
CA ARG A 81 -8.68 13.79 3.98
C ARG A 81 -8.41 12.93 5.22
N THR A 82 -9.44 12.58 5.99
CA THR A 82 -9.33 11.64 7.11
C THR A 82 -8.92 10.26 6.62
N VAL A 83 -9.54 9.77 5.54
CA VAL A 83 -9.16 8.50 4.91
C VAL A 83 -7.71 8.55 4.41
N ALA A 84 -7.30 9.64 3.76
CA ALA A 84 -5.93 9.82 3.28
C ALA A 84 -4.88 9.86 4.40
N ARG A 85 -5.20 10.45 5.56
CA ARG A 85 -4.33 10.41 6.75
C ARG A 85 -4.16 9.00 7.31
N GLY A 86 -5.23 8.20 7.29
CA GLY A 86 -5.23 6.83 7.78
C GLY A 86 -4.58 5.81 6.85
N THR A 87 -4.04 6.21 5.70
CA THR A 87 -3.45 5.33 4.69
C THR A 87 -2.00 5.68 4.35
N PRO A 88 -1.09 5.80 5.36
CA PRO A 88 0.31 6.10 5.09
C PRO A 88 0.94 5.01 4.20
N GLY A 89 1.79 5.41 3.26
CA GLY A 89 2.50 4.49 2.37
C GLY A 89 1.66 3.86 1.25
N PHE A 90 0.34 4.14 1.17
CA PHE A 90 -0.49 3.59 0.10
C PHE A 90 -0.10 4.17 -1.26
N SER A 91 0.04 3.28 -2.22
CA SER A 91 0.15 3.63 -3.64
C SER A 91 -1.20 4.03 -4.24
N GLY A 92 -1.20 4.54 -5.46
CA GLY A 92 -2.45 4.80 -6.19
C GLY A 92 -3.30 3.54 -6.39
N ALA A 93 -2.65 2.39 -6.60
CA ALA A 93 -3.33 1.10 -6.74
C ALA A 93 -3.99 0.65 -5.42
N ASP A 94 -3.30 0.83 -4.28
CA ASP A 94 -3.86 0.51 -2.96
C ASP A 94 -5.08 1.37 -2.64
N LEU A 95 -5.03 2.66 -2.97
CA LEU A 95 -6.16 3.59 -2.79
C LEU A 95 -7.35 3.24 -3.69
N ALA A 96 -7.11 2.84 -4.93
CA ALA A 96 -8.15 2.34 -5.82
C ALA A 96 -8.80 1.07 -5.26
N ASN A 97 -7.98 0.13 -4.77
CA ASN A 97 -8.45 -1.09 -4.12
C ASN A 97 -9.23 -0.79 -2.84
N LEU A 98 -8.77 0.16 -2.01
CA LEU A 98 -9.47 0.61 -0.80
C LEU A 98 -10.90 1.07 -1.11
N VAL A 99 -11.07 1.92 -2.12
CA VAL A 99 -12.40 2.42 -2.54
C VAL A 99 -13.28 1.27 -3.04
N ASN A 100 -12.72 0.35 -3.82
CA ASN A 100 -13.45 -0.83 -4.30
C ASN A 100 -13.88 -1.73 -3.15
N GLU A 101 -12.98 -2.04 -2.21
CA GLU A 101 -13.29 -2.85 -1.03
C GLU A 101 -14.34 -2.20 -0.13
N ALA A 102 -14.29 -0.89 0.07
CA ALA A 102 -15.31 -0.17 0.83
C ALA A 102 -16.70 -0.28 0.18
N ALA A 103 -16.76 -0.18 -1.16
CA ALA A 103 -18.01 -0.38 -1.90
C ALA A 103 -18.54 -1.83 -1.79
N LEU A 104 -17.65 -2.82 -1.89
CA LEU A 104 -18.01 -4.24 -1.71
C LEU A 104 -18.51 -4.53 -0.29
N LEU A 105 -17.90 -3.94 0.73
CA LEU A 105 -18.35 -4.08 2.13
C LEU A 105 -19.71 -3.45 2.34
N ALA A 106 -19.98 -2.26 1.76
CA ALA A 106 -21.28 -1.64 1.80
C ALA A 106 -22.35 -2.54 1.13
N ALA A 107 -22.04 -3.08 -0.05
CA ALA A 107 -22.95 -4.00 -0.75
C ALA A 107 -23.26 -5.27 0.08
N ARG A 108 -22.24 -5.88 0.70
CA ARG A 108 -22.43 -7.04 1.58
C ARG A 108 -23.33 -6.75 2.80
N LYS A 109 -23.29 -5.50 3.31
CA LYS A 109 -24.15 -5.03 4.40
C LYS A 109 -25.50 -4.51 3.89
N ASN A 110 -25.85 -4.70 2.62
CA ASN A 110 -27.06 -4.20 1.95
C ASN A 110 -27.24 -2.66 2.08
N LYS A 111 -26.13 -1.94 2.16
CA LYS A 111 -26.12 -0.47 2.17
C LYS A 111 -26.06 0.08 0.74
N ARG A 112 -26.77 1.19 0.50
CA ARG A 112 -26.80 1.90 -0.79
C ARG A 112 -25.71 2.95 -0.91
N ILE A 113 -25.09 3.31 0.21
CA ILE A 113 -24.06 4.34 0.30
C ILE A 113 -22.89 3.81 1.13
N VAL A 114 -21.67 4.26 0.80
CA VAL A 114 -20.45 3.94 1.53
C VAL A 114 -20.23 4.99 2.59
N THR A 115 -20.10 4.57 3.85
CA THR A 115 -19.82 5.46 4.99
C THR A 115 -18.36 5.35 5.41
N LEU A 116 -17.92 6.18 6.36
CA LEU A 116 -16.57 6.13 6.90
C LEU A 116 -16.23 4.75 7.49
N ASN A 117 -17.21 4.08 8.10
CA ASN A 117 -17.00 2.74 8.67
C ASN A 117 -16.58 1.72 7.60
N GLU A 118 -17.18 1.75 6.41
CA GLU A 118 -16.77 0.86 5.33
C GLU A 118 -15.36 1.18 4.84
N PHE A 119 -14.95 2.45 4.83
CA PHE A 119 -13.56 2.81 4.52
C PHE A 119 -12.58 2.32 5.58
N GLU A 120 -12.92 2.40 6.88
CA GLU A 120 -12.07 1.89 7.96
C GLU A 120 -11.97 0.35 7.91
N ASP A 121 -13.09 -0.35 7.74
CA ASP A 121 -13.11 -1.80 7.57
C ASP A 121 -12.31 -2.25 6.33
N ALA A 122 -12.44 -1.51 5.22
CA ALA A 122 -11.69 -1.78 4.00
C ALA A 122 -10.19 -1.53 4.18
N LYS A 123 -9.82 -0.46 4.87
CA LYS A 123 -8.43 -0.15 5.23
C LYS A 123 -7.81 -1.30 6.03
N ASP A 124 -8.48 -1.74 7.07
CA ASP A 124 -8.05 -2.87 7.88
C ASP A 124 -7.86 -4.13 7.03
N LYS A 125 -8.78 -4.40 6.11
CA LYS A 125 -8.69 -5.54 5.19
C LYS A 125 -7.50 -5.43 4.24
N VAL A 126 -7.24 -4.25 3.68
CA VAL A 126 -6.12 -4.02 2.75
C VAL A 126 -4.78 -4.12 3.48
N MET A 127 -4.68 -3.55 4.69
CA MET A 127 -3.45 -3.52 5.46
C MET A 127 -3.13 -4.84 6.14
N MET A 128 -4.12 -5.51 6.73
CA MET A 128 -3.95 -6.68 7.60
C MET A 128 -4.46 -7.99 6.98
N GLY A 129 -5.11 -7.92 5.82
CA GLY A 129 -5.81 -9.06 5.22
C GLY A 129 -7.23 -9.27 5.76
N SER A 130 -7.96 -10.18 5.10
CA SER A 130 -9.34 -10.50 5.49
C SER A 130 -9.39 -11.26 6.81
N GLU A 131 -10.38 -10.94 7.65
CA GLU A 131 -10.67 -11.70 8.86
C GLU A 131 -11.08 -13.14 8.52
N ARG A 132 -10.54 -14.08 9.24
CA ARG A 132 -10.86 -15.52 9.13
C ARG A 132 -11.74 -15.96 10.28
N ARG A 133 -12.93 -15.36 10.41
CA ARG A 133 -13.88 -15.62 11.51
C ARG A 133 -14.41 -17.06 11.53
N SER A 134 -14.34 -17.77 10.41
CA SER A 134 -14.72 -19.17 10.32
C SER A 134 -13.67 -20.13 10.88
N MET A 135 -12.48 -19.63 11.19
CA MET A 135 -11.44 -20.45 11.82
C MET A 135 -11.79 -20.68 13.29
N VAL A 136 -12.03 -21.93 13.63
CA VAL A 136 -12.31 -22.33 15.01
C VAL A 136 -10.98 -22.48 15.74
N MET A 137 -10.73 -21.61 16.71
CA MET A 137 -9.60 -21.72 17.62
C MET A 137 -10.09 -22.29 18.96
N THR A 138 -9.29 -23.13 19.58
CA THR A 138 -9.52 -23.58 20.95
C THR A 138 -9.35 -22.43 21.94
N GLU A 139 -9.88 -22.59 23.15
CA GLU A 139 -9.69 -21.55 24.20
C GLU A 139 -8.21 -21.40 24.61
N GLU A 140 -7.46 -22.51 24.56
CA GLU A 140 -6.00 -22.48 24.77
C GLU A 140 -5.28 -21.68 23.71
N GLU A 141 -5.58 -21.91 22.42
CA GLU A 141 -5.00 -21.16 21.31
C GLU A 141 -5.35 -19.67 21.36
N LYS A 142 -6.59 -19.33 21.71
CA LYS A 142 -7.01 -17.93 21.91
C LYS A 142 -6.23 -17.27 23.04
N THR A 143 -6.09 -17.98 24.16
CA THR A 143 -5.34 -17.50 25.32
C THR A 143 -3.87 -17.30 24.99
N LEU A 144 -3.24 -18.28 24.35
CA LEU A 144 -1.84 -18.17 23.90
C LEU A 144 -1.64 -17.00 22.95
N THR A 145 -2.51 -16.87 21.95
CA THR A 145 -2.45 -15.76 20.99
C THR A 145 -2.66 -14.41 21.69
N ALA A 146 -3.60 -14.34 22.65
CA ALA A 146 -3.85 -13.11 23.39
C ALA A 146 -2.63 -12.66 24.21
N TYR A 147 -1.95 -13.58 24.88
CA TYR A 147 -0.72 -13.26 25.61
C TYR A 147 0.41 -12.85 24.67
N HIS A 148 0.55 -13.52 23.53
CA HIS A 148 1.55 -13.18 22.52
C HIS A 148 1.36 -11.77 21.97
N GLU A 149 0.15 -11.44 21.52
CA GLU A 149 -0.17 -10.09 20.99
C GLU A 149 -0.13 -9.02 22.11
N ALA A 150 -0.49 -9.39 23.34
CA ALA A 150 -0.35 -8.47 24.48
C ALA A 150 1.11 -8.13 24.77
N GLY A 151 2.03 -9.07 24.61
CA GLY A 151 3.48 -8.81 24.72
C GLY A 151 3.92 -7.73 23.75
N HIS A 152 3.64 -7.90 22.46
CA HIS A 152 3.92 -6.90 21.45
C HIS A 152 3.28 -5.53 21.75
N ALA A 153 2.02 -5.54 22.21
CA ALA A 153 1.32 -4.30 22.54
C ALA A 153 1.93 -3.58 23.74
N ILE A 154 2.29 -4.30 24.81
CA ILE A 154 2.91 -3.74 26.00
C ILE A 154 4.27 -3.11 25.68
N VAL A 155 5.10 -3.81 24.92
CA VAL A 155 6.39 -3.27 24.48
C VAL A 155 6.19 -2.05 23.61
N THR A 156 5.24 -2.08 22.66
CA THR A 156 4.93 -0.93 21.80
C THR A 156 4.55 0.32 22.61
N ILE A 157 3.72 0.17 23.65
CA ILE A 157 3.28 1.30 24.49
C ILE A 157 4.44 1.88 25.30
N ASN A 158 5.43 1.06 25.67
CA ASN A 158 6.55 1.47 26.50
C ASN A 158 7.77 1.95 25.69
N GLU A 159 7.82 1.71 24.39
CA GLU A 159 8.89 2.17 23.52
C GLU A 159 8.59 3.56 22.95
N ASN A 160 9.37 4.56 23.36
CA ASN A 160 9.16 5.97 23.00
C ASN A 160 9.27 6.24 21.49
N ALA A 161 10.04 5.42 20.76
CA ALA A 161 10.24 5.55 19.32
C ALA A 161 9.29 4.68 18.49
N ALA A 162 8.36 3.95 19.15
CA ALA A 162 7.36 3.15 18.47
C ALA A 162 6.24 4.02 17.86
N TYR A 163 5.64 3.53 16.79
CA TYR A 163 4.43 4.15 16.26
C TYR A 163 3.22 3.79 17.14
N PRO A 164 2.20 4.66 17.18
CA PRO A 164 0.96 4.35 17.89
C PRO A 164 0.31 3.07 17.42
N ILE A 165 -0.25 2.31 18.35
CA ILE A 165 -1.03 1.12 18.02
C ILE A 165 -2.32 1.58 17.32
N HIS A 166 -2.52 1.10 16.09
CA HIS A 166 -3.76 1.28 15.36
C HIS A 166 -4.80 0.24 15.79
N LYS A 167 -4.37 -1.00 15.88
CA LYS A 167 -5.26 -2.12 16.21
C LYS A 167 -4.46 -3.29 16.81
N ALA A 168 -5.05 -3.92 17.82
CA ALA A 168 -4.63 -5.23 18.32
C ALA A 168 -5.80 -6.21 18.19
N THR A 169 -5.56 -7.43 17.76
CA THR A 169 -6.62 -8.43 17.54
C THR A 169 -6.07 -9.84 17.68
N ILE A 170 -6.91 -10.73 18.22
CA ILE A 170 -6.69 -12.18 18.21
C ILE A 170 -7.54 -12.86 17.13
N ILE A 171 -8.27 -12.09 16.32
CA ILE A 171 -9.01 -12.63 15.18
C ILE A 171 -8.01 -12.92 14.07
N PRO A 172 -7.90 -14.18 13.59
CA PRO A 172 -6.98 -14.52 12.51
C PRO A 172 -7.22 -13.69 11.24
N ARG A 173 -6.13 -13.19 10.67
CA ARG A 173 -6.15 -12.41 9.41
C ARG A 173 -5.07 -12.92 8.47
N GLY A 174 -5.41 -13.24 7.23
CA GLY A 174 -4.46 -13.80 6.29
C GLY A 174 -3.79 -15.06 6.85
N ARG A 175 -2.48 -15.00 7.10
CA ARG A 175 -1.70 -16.10 7.71
C ARG A 175 -1.46 -15.93 9.21
N ALA A 176 -1.76 -14.76 9.78
CA ALA A 176 -1.55 -14.46 11.19
C ALA A 176 -2.71 -14.96 12.04
N LEU A 177 -2.42 -15.49 13.23
CA LEU A 177 -3.40 -15.92 14.22
C LEU A 177 -3.91 -14.75 15.06
N GLY A 178 -3.05 -13.75 15.26
CA GLY A 178 -3.34 -12.47 15.88
C GLY A 178 -2.45 -11.41 15.25
N MET A 179 -2.58 -10.15 15.66
CA MET A 179 -1.77 -9.05 15.16
C MET A 179 -1.87 -7.82 16.03
N VAL A 180 -0.75 -7.18 16.26
CA VAL A 180 -0.67 -5.78 16.72
C VAL A 180 -0.18 -4.93 15.57
N MET A 181 -1.03 -4.02 15.09
CA MET A 181 -0.69 -3.12 14.00
C MET A 181 -0.43 -1.72 14.50
N GLN A 182 0.69 -1.18 14.09
CA GLN A 182 1.10 0.20 14.34
C GLN A 182 0.95 1.02 13.07
N LEU A 183 0.59 2.29 13.20
CA LEU A 183 0.56 3.22 12.08
C LEU A 183 1.33 4.50 12.44
N PRO A 184 2.19 4.99 11.55
CA PRO A 184 2.83 6.28 11.73
C PRO A 184 1.78 7.41 11.66
N GLU A 185 1.96 8.45 12.47
CA GLU A 185 1.07 9.63 12.47
C GLU A 185 1.23 10.51 11.23
N ARG A 186 2.34 10.36 10.52
CA ARG A 186 2.70 11.12 9.32
C ARG A 186 3.42 10.24 8.31
N ASP A 187 3.53 10.72 7.08
CA ASP A 187 4.35 10.07 6.07
C ASP A 187 5.83 10.19 6.45
N GLU A 188 6.53 9.07 6.45
CA GLU A 188 7.96 8.99 6.75
C GLU A 188 8.72 8.44 5.54
N LEU A 189 9.84 9.09 5.24
CA LEU A 189 10.72 8.71 4.13
C LEU A 189 11.94 7.90 4.60
N SER A 190 12.20 7.90 5.90
CA SER A 190 13.35 7.22 6.52
C SER A 190 13.01 6.81 7.94
N GLN A 191 13.75 5.85 8.48
CA GLN A 191 13.64 5.42 9.86
C GLN A 191 14.91 5.80 10.63
N THR A 192 14.75 6.24 11.86
CA THR A 192 15.88 6.51 12.76
C THR A 192 16.41 5.20 13.35
N ARG A 193 17.61 5.25 13.90
CA ARG A 193 18.19 4.10 14.61
C ARG A 193 17.33 3.69 15.81
N GLU A 194 16.79 4.67 16.53
CA GLU A 194 15.90 4.47 17.67
C GLU A 194 14.61 3.76 17.27
N GLN A 195 14.01 4.15 16.14
CA GLN A 195 12.82 3.47 15.59
C GLN A 195 13.13 2.02 15.22
N LEU A 196 14.27 1.74 14.60
CA LEU A 196 14.69 0.37 14.29
C LEU A 196 14.91 -0.49 15.54
N HIS A 197 15.53 0.09 16.59
CA HIS A 197 15.68 -0.59 17.87
C HIS A 197 14.33 -0.87 18.53
N ALA A 198 13.40 0.10 18.51
CA ALA A 198 12.04 -0.10 19.01
C ALA A 198 11.31 -1.23 18.26
N GLN A 199 11.42 -1.30 16.93
CA GLN A 199 10.84 -2.40 16.14
C GLN A 199 11.42 -3.76 16.54
N LEU A 200 12.74 -3.85 16.79
CA LEU A 200 13.36 -5.09 17.28
C LEU A 200 12.84 -5.47 18.67
N ALA A 201 12.74 -4.51 19.58
CA ALA A 201 12.20 -4.74 20.91
C ALA A 201 10.76 -5.23 20.86
N ILE A 202 9.92 -4.60 20.03
CA ILE A 202 8.52 -4.98 19.83
C ILE A 202 8.40 -6.41 19.24
N ALA A 203 9.25 -6.75 18.28
CA ALA A 203 9.25 -8.08 17.67
C ALA A 203 9.63 -9.20 18.65
N MET A 204 10.29 -8.88 19.76
CA MET A 204 10.73 -9.80 20.81
C MET A 204 9.81 -9.80 22.04
N GLY A 205 8.84 -8.88 22.08
CA GLY A 205 7.90 -8.69 23.19
C GLY A 205 6.76 -9.67 23.30
#